data_c69395f41b5b9720984405050522e7e9
#
_entry.id   c69395f41b5b9720984405050522e7e9
#
_cell.length_a   1.000
_cell.length_b   1.000
_cell.length_c   1.000
_cell.angle_alpha   90.00
_cell.angle_beta   90.00
_cell.angle_gamma   90.00
#
_symmetry.space_group_name_H-M   'P 1'
#
loop_
_entity.id
_entity.type
_entity.pdbx_description
1 polymer ?
#
loop_
_entity_poly.entity_id
_entity_poly.type
_entity_poly.pdbx_seq_one_letter_code
_entity_poly.pdbx_strand_id
1 'polypeptide(L)'
;MGGGSVRDVLAHPVFRRLFAAQAVALAGTGLLTVALGLLAYDLAGSAAGAVLGTALAIKMAAYVGVAPVITALTERLPRRTILVAADTVRATVALLLPAVDEIWQIYALIVVLQAASATFTPTFQAIIPAVLPDERDYTRALSLSRLAYDLEALLSPLLAAAVLTVAGYHWLFLGTVGGFAVSALLVTTTPLPAPAYVRPQPLTSRILAGARILTTRPVLRGLLAMNMTVAAGTALVLVDTVVYVRDVLGGTDVGVALATGCFGAGSMTAALLVPRLLRTCTDRALMLTGAALVPIALTVTAGWLAIGARPSLGWGVLGGCWFVLGAGTALVNTPAARLLRAQAGESELPAVFSAQFSLSHACFLLTYPIAGWLGVRAGHAVPAGLLAVLATLATSTAARLWPAGPPIGAVPARR
;
A
#
# COMPACT_ATOMS: atom_id res chain seq x y z
N MET A 1 -23.17 20.14 22.20
CA MET A 1 -22.53 20.03 20.87
C MET A 1 -22.13 18.56 20.70
N GLY A 2 -22.99 17.76 20.08
CA GLY A 2 -22.86 16.31 20.00
C GLY A 2 -21.64 15.90 19.18
N GLY A 3 -20.77 15.13 19.79
CA GLY A 3 -19.65 14.50 19.10
C GLY A 3 -20.17 13.46 18.12
N GLY A 4 -20.40 13.85 16.86
CA GLY A 4 -20.80 12.92 15.80
C GLY A 4 -19.88 11.71 15.77
N SER A 5 -20.44 10.52 15.64
CA SER A 5 -19.73 9.25 15.70
C SER A 5 -19.41 8.75 14.27
N VAL A 6 -18.51 7.77 14.15
CA VAL A 6 -18.29 7.02 12.89
C VAL A 6 -19.62 6.49 12.33
N ARG A 7 -20.59 6.21 13.22
CA ARG A 7 -21.95 5.76 12.84
C ARG A 7 -22.71 6.82 12.04
N ASP A 8 -22.49 8.10 12.30
CA ASP A 8 -23.19 9.18 11.59
C ASP A 8 -22.76 9.26 10.12
N VAL A 9 -21.46 9.10 9.85
CA VAL A 9 -20.93 9.04 8.49
C VAL A 9 -21.43 7.80 7.74
N LEU A 10 -21.48 6.65 8.40
CA LEU A 10 -22.01 5.39 7.83
C LEU A 10 -23.55 5.39 7.74
N ALA A 11 -24.25 6.26 8.48
CA ALA A 11 -25.69 6.45 8.33
C ALA A 11 -26.04 7.12 7.00
N HIS A 12 -25.11 7.88 6.38
CA HIS A 12 -25.33 8.48 5.07
C HIS A 12 -25.39 7.40 3.97
N PRO A 13 -26.53 7.18 3.30
CA PRO A 13 -26.74 5.99 2.47
C PRO A 13 -25.82 5.95 1.24
N VAL A 14 -25.51 7.10 0.64
CA VAL A 14 -24.59 7.19 -0.50
C VAL A 14 -23.17 6.85 -0.08
N PHE A 15 -22.69 7.44 1.03
CA PHE A 15 -21.34 7.14 1.52
C PHE A 15 -21.19 5.68 1.94
N ARG A 16 -22.17 5.11 2.65
CA ARG A 16 -22.16 3.70 3.06
C ARG A 16 -22.01 2.75 1.88
N ARG A 17 -22.75 2.99 0.76
CA ARG A 17 -22.66 2.17 -0.46
C ARG A 17 -21.30 2.34 -1.14
N LEU A 18 -20.79 3.56 -1.23
CA LEU A 18 -19.45 3.83 -1.78
C LEU A 18 -18.35 3.17 -0.93
N PHE A 19 -18.46 3.29 0.38
CA PHE A 19 -17.49 2.66 1.29
C PHE A 19 -17.53 1.11 1.21
N ALA A 20 -18.73 0.53 1.11
CA ALA A 20 -18.88 -0.92 0.88
C ALA A 20 -18.27 -1.33 -0.47
N ALA A 21 -18.49 -0.56 -1.54
CA ALA A 21 -17.88 -0.79 -2.85
C ALA A 21 -16.33 -0.77 -2.75
N GLN A 22 -15.78 0.23 -2.08
CA GLN A 22 -14.33 0.33 -1.84
C GLN A 22 -13.80 -0.88 -1.05
N ALA A 23 -14.47 -1.24 0.04
CA ALA A 23 -14.03 -2.34 0.92
C ALA A 23 -14.01 -3.69 0.18
N VAL A 24 -15.05 -3.98 -0.62
CA VAL A 24 -15.13 -5.22 -1.40
C VAL A 24 -14.12 -5.23 -2.55
N ALA A 25 -13.92 -4.07 -3.22
CA ALA A 25 -12.88 -3.95 -4.26
C ALA A 25 -11.47 -4.14 -3.69
N LEU A 26 -11.21 -3.62 -2.47
CA LEU A 26 -9.93 -3.80 -1.77
C LEU A 26 -9.72 -5.27 -1.41
N ALA A 27 -10.72 -5.95 -0.86
CA ALA A 27 -10.63 -7.39 -0.58
C ALA A 27 -10.29 -8.19 -1.86
N GLY A 28 -10.95 -7.88 -2.99
CA GLY A 28 -10.60 -8.46 -4.29
C GLY A 28 -9.15 -8.17 -4.71
N THR A 29 -8.66 -6.94 -4.50
CA THR A 29 -7.27 -6.56 -4.81
C THR A 29 -6.27 -7.34 -3.97
N GLY A 30 -6.56 -7.56 -2.69
CA GLY A 30 -5.70 -8.33 -1.80
C GLY A 30 -5.65 -9.82 -2.18
N LEU A 31 -6.80 -10.42 -2.54
CA LEU A 31 -6.82 -11.79 -3.08
C LEU A 31 -5.99 -11.91 -4.36
N LEU A 32 -6.12 -10.92 -5.26
CA LEU A 32 -5.32 -10.85 -6.48
C LEU A 32 -3.82 -10.79 -6.20
N THR A 33 -3.39 -10.08 -5.17
CA THR A 33 -1.98 -9.97 -4.81
C THR A 33 -1.38 -11.34 -4.46
N VAL A 34 -2.10 -12.13 -3.67
CA VAL A 34 -1.67 -13.51 -3.34
C VAL A 34 -1.74 -14.41 -4.58
N ALA A 35 -2.85 -14.35 -5.32
CA ALA A 35 -3.05 -15.16 -6.53
C ALA A 35 -1.97 -14.90 -7.60
N LEU A 36 -1.59 -13.62 -7.79
CA LEU A 36 -0.55 -13.24 -8.74
C LEU A 36 0.82 -13.79 -8.32
N GLY A 37 1.10 -13.81 -7.01
CA GLY A 37 2.32 -14.43 -6.48
C GLY A 37 2.41 -15.91 -6.80
N LEU A 38 1.32 -16.64 -6.60
CA LEU A 38 1.24 -18.07 -6.87
C LEU A 38 1.29 -18.37 -8.37
N LEU A 39 0.55 -17.60 -9.20
CA LEU A 39 0.63 -17.71 -10.67
C LEU A 39 2.04 -17.45 -11.19
N ALA A 40 2.72 -16.41 -10.68
CA ALA A 40 4.09 -16.12 -11.07
C ALA A 40 5.04 -17.27 -10.71
N TYR A 41 4.80 -17.94 -9.56
CA TYR A 41 5.58 -19.10 -9.16
C TYR A 41 5.29 -20.33 -10.03
N ASP A 42 4.05 -20.58 -10.40
CA ASP A 42 3.70 -21.69 -11.30
C ASP A 42 4.33 -21.55 -12.69
N LEU A 43 4.42 -20.32 -13.22
CA LEU A 43 4.99 -20.06 -14.54
C LEU A 43 6.52 -19.93 -14.54
N ALA A 44 7.11 -19.43 -13.48
CA ALA A 44 8.53 -19.06 -13.44
C ALA A 44 9.34 -19.79 -12.36
N GLY A 45 8.71 -20.60 -11.48
CA GLY A 45 9.38 -21.29 -10.38
C GLY A 45 10.19 -20.34 -9.50
N SER A 46 11.45 -20.64 -9.27
CA SER A 46 12.38 -19.80 -8.49
C SER A 46 12.60 -18.40 -9.08
N ALA A 47 12.24 -18.15 -10.34
CA ALA A 47 12.28 -16.83 -10.97
C ALA A 47 11.02 -15.99 -10.71
N ALA A 48 10.04 -16.49 -9.95
CA ALA A 48 8.81 -15.79 -9.62
C ALA A 48 9.04 -14.39 -9.01
N GLY A 49 10.09 -14.22 -8.21
CA GLY A 49 10.49 -12.93 -7.66
C GLY A 49 10.76 -11.88 -8.75
N ALA A 50 11.43 -12.25 -9.85
CA ALA A 50 11.67 -11.34 -10.97
C ALA A 50 10.36 -10.95 -11.69
N VAL A 51 9.44 -11.90 -11.86
CA VAL A 51 8.12 -11.65 -12.46
C VAL A 51 7.30 -10.71 -11.57
N LEU A 52 7.23 -10.98 -10.28
CA LEU A 52 6.50 -10.14 -9.32
C LEU A 52 7.12 -8.75 -9.17
N GLY A 53 8.44 -8.68 -9.04
CA GLY A 53 9.16 -7.41 -8.95
C GLY A 53 8.90 -6.53 -10.17
N THR A 54 8.88 -7.11 -11.37
CA THR A 54 8.54 -6.38 -12.61
C THR A 54 7.08 -5.97 -12.63
N ALA A 55 6.14 -6.86 -12.32
CA ALA A 55 4.71 -6.57 -12.30
C ALA A 55 4.36 -5.44 -11.30
N LEU A 56 4.97 -5.47 -10.11
CA LEU A 56 4.79 -4.45 -9.09
C LEU A 56 5.50 -3.13 -9.45
N ALA A 57 6.64 -3.17 -10.13
CA ALA A 57 7.28 -1.97 -10.67
C ALA A 57 6.40 -1.31 -11.74
N ILE A 58 5.78 -2.09 -12.63
CA ILE A 58 4.78 -1.62 -13.61
C ILE A 58 3.60 -0.93 -12.89
N LYS A 59 3.11 -1.53 -11.79
CA LYS A 59 2.07 -0.93 -10.95
C LYS A 59 2.48 0.46 -10.45
N MET A 60 3.69 0.60 -9.94
CA MET A 60 4.17 1.89 -9.43
C MET A 60 4.37 2.91 -10.56
N ALA A 61 4.89 2.48 -11.70
CA ALA A 61 5.01 3.33 -12.89
C ALA A 61 3.64 3.83 -13.35
N ALA A 62 2.61 2.97 -13.32
CA ALA A 62 1.24 3.37 -13.63
C ALA A 62 0.69 4.41 -12.64
N TYR A 63 0.91 4.23 -11.34
CA TYR A 63 0.46 5.19 -10.33
C TYR A 63 1.16 6.55 -10.42
N VAL A 64 2.44 6.57 -10.78
CA VAL A 64 3.22 7.82 -10.90
C VAL A 64 2.99 8.51 -12.24
N GLY A 65 2.93 7.74 -13.34
CA GLY A 65 2.91 8.28 -14.70
C GLY A 65 1.54 8.27 -15.37
N VAL A 66 0.78 7.16 -15.24
CA VAL A 66 -0.46 6.95 -15.99
C VAL A 66 -1.66 7.61 -15.30
N ALA A 67 -1.73 7.59 -13.96
CA ALA A 67 -2.84 8.18 -13.21
C ALA A 67 -3.13 9.66 -13.56
N PRO A 68 -2.12 10.54 -13.67
CA PRO A 68 -2.33 11.93 -14.07
C PRO A 68 -2.96 12.08 -15.46
N VAL A 69 -2.45 11.29 -16.41
CA VAL A 69 -2.90 11.34 -17.82
C VAL A 69 -4.35 10.88 -17.92
N ILE A 70 -4.67 9.75 -17.31
CA ILE A 70 -6.04 9.21 -17.34
C ILE A 70 -7.00 10.14 -16.61
N THR A 71 -6.62 10.72 -15.48
CA THR A 71 -7.45 11.70 -14.77
C THR A 71 -7.82 12.88 -15.68
N ALA A 72 -6.84 13.43 -16.41
CA ALA A 72 -7.08 14.52 -17.35
C ALA A 72 -7.99 14.11 -18.52
N LEU A 73 -7.81 12.90 -19.06
CA LEU A 73 -8.64 12.39 -20.15
C LEU A 73 -10.09 12.09 -19.73
N THR A 74 -10.30 11.73 -18.46
CA THR A 74 -11.61 11.32 -17.92
C THR A 74 -12.35 12.44 -17.21
N GLU A 75 -11.78 13.65 -17.09
CA GLU A 75 -12.40 14.80 -16.39
C GLU A 75 -13.84 15.13 -16.88
N ARG A 76 -14.11 14.88 -18.18
CA ARG A 76 -15.42 15.15 -18.80
C ARG A 76 -16.42 14.02 -18.64
N LEU A 77 -15.99 12.85 -18.19
CA LEU A 77 -16.86 11.68 -18.07
C LEU A 77 -17.59 11.71 -16.71
N PRO A 78 -18.84 11.20 -16.65
CA PRO A 78 -19.54 11.01 -15.39
C PRO A 78 -18.72 10.11 -14.45
N ARG A 79 -18.54 10.54 -13.19
CA ARG A 79 -17.74 9.79 -12.18
C ARG A 79 -18.21 8.34 -12.03
N ARG A 80 -19.53 8.09 -12.14
CA ARG A 80 -20.09 6.73 -12.12
C ARG A 80 -19.53 5.89 -13.27
N THR A 81 -19.54 6.42 -14.50
CA THR A 81 -19.02 5.72 -15.67
C THR A 81 -17.55 5.35 -15.50
N ILE A 82 -16.74 6.26 -14.95
CA ILE A 82 -15.32 6.02 -14.69
C ILE A 82 -15.12 4.87 -13.69
N LEU A 83 -15.83 4.90 -12.56
CA LEU A 83 -15.69 3.88 -11.51
C LEU A 83 -16.17 2.51 -12.00
N VAL A 84 -17.32 2.45 -12.68
CA VAL A 84 -17.87 1.19 -13.20
C VAL A 84 -16.97 0.62 -14.32
N ALA A 85 -16.50 1.47 -15.23
CA ALA A 85 -15.57 1.03 -16.28
C ALA A 85 -14.26 0.50 -15.70
N ALA A 86 -13.69 1.18 -14.69
CA ALA A 86 -12.50 0.73 -14.00
C ALA A 86 -12.70 -0.63 -13.33
N ASP A 87 -13.81 -0.84 -12.61
CA ASP A 87 -14.12 -2.12 -11.99
C ASP A 87 -14.36 -3.22 -13.02
N THR A 88 -15.05 -2.91 -14.12
CA THR A 88 -15.28 -3.86 -15.22
C THR A 88 -13.96 -4.30 -15.86
N VAL A 89 -13.06 -3.36 -16.18
CA VAL A 89 -11.74 -3.68 -16.71
C VAL A 89 -10.94 -4.54 -15.73
N ARG A 90 -10.93 -4.19 -14.43
CA ARG A 90 -10.24 -4.96 -13.40
C ARG A 90 -10.80 -6.38 -13.25
N ALA A 91 -12.13 -6.53 -13.27
CA ALA A 91 -12.78 -7.84 -13.23
C ALA A 91 -12.43 -8.68 -14.48
N THR A 92 -12.46 -8.07 -15.66
CA THR A 92 -12.09 -8.77 -16.91
C THR A 92 -10.64 -9.23 -16.88
N VAL A 93 -9.71 -8.37 -16.45
CA VAL A 93 -8.30 -8.76 -16.32
C VAL A 93 -8.14 -9.89 -15.32
N ALA A 94 -8.78 -9.80 -14.15
CA ALA A 94 -8.73 -10.85 -13.13
C ALA A 94 -9.29 -12.20 -13.64
N LEU A 95 -10.29 -12.17 -14.53
CA LEU A 95 -10.85 -13.36 -15.16
C LEU A 95 -9.90 -13.98 -16.20
N LEU A 96 -9.09 -13.16 -16.89
CA LEU A 96 -8.13 -13.62 -17.90
C LEU A 96 -6.83 -14.17 -17.30
N LEU A 97 -6.41 -13.67 -16.13
CA LEU A 97 -5.16 -14.08 -15.50
C LEU A 97 -5.00 -15.59 -15.26
N PRO A 98 -6.03 -16.37 -14.87
CA PRO A 98 -5.90 -17.83 -14.74
C PRO A 98 -5.61 -18.58 -16.04
N ALA A 99 -5.87 -17.96 -17.19
CA ALA A 99 -5.65 -18.57 -18.52
C ALA A 99 -4.31 -18.15 -19.16
N VAL A 100 -3.46 -17.46 -18.39
CA VAL A 100 -2.14 -17.01 -18.85
C VAL A 100 -1.16 -18.18 -18.82
N ASP A 101 -0.43 -18.36 -19.88
CA ASP A 101 0.63 -19.39 -20.05
C ASP A 101 2.03 -18.80 -20.30
N GLU A 102 2.11 -17.47 -20.54
CA GLU A 102 3.35 -16.76 -20.82
C GLU A 102 3.53 -15.54 -19.90
N ILE A 103 4.76 -15.29 -19.43
CA ILE A 103 5.06 -14.20 -18.48
C ILE A 103 4.72 -12.82 -19.05
N TRP A 104 4.94 -12.56 -20.34
CA TRP A 104 4.62 -11.28 -20.96
C TRP A 104 3.13 -10.94 -20.89
N GLN A 105 2.25 -11.95 -20.91
CA GLN A 105 0.81 -11.78 -20.78
C GLN A 105 0.45 -11.26 -19.38
N ILE A 106 1.13 -11.74 -18.31
CA ILE A 106 1.00 -11.16 -16.98
C ILE A 106 1.30 -9.67 -17.02
N TYR A 107 2.42 -9.26 -17.62
CA TYR A 107 2.80 -7.84 -17.68
C TYR A 107 1.78 -6.99 -18.44
N ALA A 108 1.32 -7.49 -19.59
CA ALA A 108 0.31 -6.79 -20.39
C ALA A 108 -1.01 -6.60 -19.61
N LEU A 109 -1.50 -7.66 -18.97
CA LEU A 109 -2.71 -7.61 -18.16
C LEU A 109 -2.55 -6.71 -16.92
N ILE A 110 -1.39 -6.74 -16.28
CA ILE A 110 -1.09 -5.86 -15.13
C ILE A 110 -1.04 -4.39 -15.54
N VAL A 111 -0.47 -4.05 -16.71
CA VAL A 111 -0.53 -2.67 -17.24
C VAL A 111 -1.98 -2.18 -17.34
N VAL A 112 -2.86 -2.99 -17.95
CA VAL A 112 -4.29 -2.65 -18.13
C VAL A 112 -5.00 -2.53 -16.78
N LEU A 113 -4.78 -3.50 -15.89
CA LEU A 113 -5.37 -3.51 -14.54
C LEU A 113 -4.95 -2.28 -13.73
N GLN A 114 -3.67 -1.92 -13.79
CA GLN A 114 -3.14 -0.80 -13.02
C GLN A 114 -3.55 0.55 -13.60
N ALA A 115 -3.70 0.67 -14.91
CA ALA A 115 -4.27 1.85 -15.55
C ALA A 115 -5.72 2.09 -15.06
N ALA A 116 -6.53 1.03 -15.00
CA ALA A 116 -7.88 1.10 -14.45
C ALA A 116 -7.88 1.46 -12.95
N SER A 117 -7.01 0.82 -12.15
CA SER A 117 -6.89 1.08 -10.70
C SER A 117 -6.43 2.50 -10.41
N ALA A 118 -5.49 3.02 -11.21
CA ALA A 118 -4.99 4.39 -11.11
C ALA A 118 -6.06 5.45 -11.37
N THR A 119 -7.12 5.08 -12.10
CA THR A 119 -8.28 5.94 -12.37
C THR A 119 -9.31 5.88 -11.25
N PHE A 120 -9.52 4.70 -10.67
CA PHE A 120 -10.55 4.47 -9.65
C PHE A 120 -10.30 5.30 -8.37
N THR A 121 -9.11 5.21 -7.79
CA THR A 121 -8.81 5.80 -6.48
C THR A 121 -8.99 7.32 -6.44
N PRO A 122 -8.44 8.12 -7.37
CA PRO A 122 -8.64 9.57 -7.37
C PRO A 122 -10.11 9.95 -7.60
N THR A 123 -10.80 9.22 -8.50
CA THR A 123 -12.21 9.47 -8.79
C THR A 123 -13.08 9.22 -7.57
N PHE A 124 -12.84 8.11 -6.85
CA PHE A 124 -13.53 7.79 -5.60
C PHE A 124 -13.30 8.87 -4.54
N GLN A 125 -12.05 9.27 -4.30
CA GLN A 125 -11.72 10.30 -3.32
C GLN A 125 -12.33 11.66 -3.66
N ALA A 126 -12.46 12.00 -4.94
CA ALA A 126 -13.09 13.24 -5.39
C ALA A 126 -14.62 13.29 -5.17
N ILE A 127 -15.26 12.13 -4.97
CA ILE A 127 -16.71 12.06 -4.67
C ILE A 127 -16.99 12.35 -3.20
N ILE A 128 -16.12 11.96 -2.28
CA ILE A 128 -16.36 12.05 -0.84
C ILE A 128 -16.76 13.44 -0.38
N PRO A 129 -16.08 14.55 -0.72
CA PRO A 129 -16.46 15.88 -0.27
C PRO A 129 -17.79 16.38 -0.89
N ALA A 130 -18.17 15.84 -2.06
CA ALA A 130 -19.46 16.16 -2.66
C ALA A 130 -20.65 15.44 -1.98
N VAL A 131 -20.37 14.29 -1.34
CA VAL A 131 -21.36 13.50 -0.57
C VAL A 131 -21.41 13.94 0.88
N LEU A 132 -20.27 14.33 1.45
CA LEU A 132 -20.12 14.74 2.84
C LEU A 132 -19.43 16.12 2.87
N PRO A 133 -20.23 17.20 2.74
CA PRO A 133 -19.68 18.57 2.68
C PRO A 133 -19.17 19.09 4.03
N ASP A 134 -19.58 18.50 5.15
CA ASP A 134 -19.05 18.87 6.46
C ASP A 134 -17.61 18.36 6.60
N GLU A 135 -16.70 19.24 7.00
CA GLU A 135 -15.26 18.95 7.10
C GLU A 135 -14.94 17.83 8.09
N ARG A 136 -15.71 17.73 9.18
CA ARG A 136 -15.52 16.68 10.20
C ARG A 136 -15.94 15.33 9.63
N ASP A 137 -17.06 15.27 8.92
CA ASP A 137 -17.56 14.03 8.31
C ASP A 137 -16.69 13.60 7.15
N TYR A 138 -16.20 14.54 6.34
CA TYR A 138 -15.20 14.30 5.32
C TYR A 138 -13.91 13.69 5.90
N THR A 139 -13.39 14.28 6.99
CA THR A 139 -12.17 13.76 7.65
C THR A 139 -12.37 12.36 8.22
N ARG A 140 -13.55 12.06 8.77
CA ARG A 140 -13.92 10.72 9.25
C ARG A 140 -14.03 9.73 8.11
N ALA A 141 -14.63 10.13 6.99
CA ALA A 141 -14.74 9.30 5.79
C ALA A 141 -13.36 8.90 5.24
N LEU A 142 -12.43 9.84 5.20
CA LEU A 142 -11.04 9.55 4.81
C LEU A 142 -10.35 8.60 5.80
N SER A 143 -10.60 8.75 7.10
CA SER A 143 -10.06 7.86 8.13
C SER A 143 -10.62 6.43 7.99
N LEU A 144 -11.92 6.29 7.70
CA LEU A 144 -12.55 5.00 7.41
C LEU A 144 -11.99 4.37 6.14
N SER A 145 -11.80 5.15 5.07
CA SER A 145 -11.17 4.66 3.85
C SER A 145 -9.75 4.16 4.13
N ARG A 146 -8.98 4.88 4.94
CA ARG A 146 -7.65 4.43 5.35
C ARG A 146 -7.70 3.13 6.15
N LEU A 147 -8.63 3.03 7.10
CA LEU A 147 -8.84 1.80 7.87
C LEU A 147 -9.20 0.60 6.96
N ALA A 148 -9.96 0.83 5.88
CA ALA A 148 -10.27 -0.23 4.91
C ALA A 148 -9.02 -0.76 4.20
N TYR A 149 -8.06 0.11 3.84
CA TYR A 149 -6.75 -0.32 3.30
C TYR A 149 -5.93 -1.11 4.31
N ASP A 150 -5.92 -0.67 5.58
CA ASP A 150 -5.15 -1.35 6.63
C ASP A 150 -5.78 -2.73 6.97
N LEU A 151 -7.11 -2.82 6.95
CA LEU A 151 -7.84 -4.08 7.11
C LEU A 151 -7.64 -5.02 5.91
N GLU A 152 -7.60 -4.49 4.68
CA GLU A 152 -7.30 -5.28 3.49
C GLU A 152 -5.94 -5.96 3.60
N ALA A 153 -4.91 -5.23 3.98
CA ALA A 153 -3.57 -5.77 4.14
C ALA A 153 -3.48 -6.95 5.14
N LEU A 154 -4.37 -6.97 6.15
CA LEU A 154 -4.46 -8.05 7.12
C LEU A 154 -5.41 -9.17 6.68
N LEU A 155 -6.62 -8.81 6.28
CA LEU A 155 -7.69 -9.80 6.05
C LEU A 155 -7.54 -10.54 4.74
N SER A 156 -6.99 -9.90 3.69
CA SER A 156 -6.88 -10.55 2.39
C SER A 156 -5.95 -11.76 2.36
N PRO A 157 -4.76 -11.76 2.99
CA PRO A 157 -3.97 -12.98 3.11
C PRO A 157 -4.67 -14.08 3.93
N LEU A 158 -5.42 -13.71 4.97
CA LEU A 158 -6.19 -14.69 5.76
C LEU A 158 -7.34 -15.29 4.96
N LEU A 159 -8.06 -14.48 4.19
CA LEU A 159 -9.09 -14.95 3.28
C LEU A 159 -8.49 -15.83 2.18
N ALA A 160 -7.35 -15.44 1.61
CA ALA A 160 -6.64 -16.27 0.66
C ALA A 160 -6.23 -17.60 1.27
N ALA A 161 -5.66 -17.63 2.48
CA ALA A 161 -5.32 -18.85 3.19
C ALA A 161 -6.55 -19.75 3.38
N ALA A 162 -7.68 -19.19 3.82
CA ALA A 162 -8.93 -19.94 4.00
C ALA A 162 -9.44 -20.56 2.69
N VAL A 163 -9.40 -19.82 1.58
CA VAL A 163 -9.78 -20.38 0.26
C VAL A 163 -8.82 -21.49 -0.16
N LEU A 164 -7.52 -21.31 0.03
CA LEU A 164 -6.48 -22.25 -0.37
C LEU A 164 -6.50 -23.56 0.44
N THR A 165 -7.18 -23.62 1.59
CA THR A 165 -7.38 -24.88 2.33
C THR A 165 -8.37 -25.83 1.64
N VAL A 166 -9.27 -25.31 0.81
CA VAL A 166 -10.37 -26.08 0.21
C VAL A 166 -10.35 -26.04 -1.33
N ALA A 167 -9.60 -25.11 -1.92
CA ALA A 167 -9.58 -24.89 -3.37
C ALA A 167 -8.20 -24.42 -3.84
N GLY A 168 -7.90 -24.60 -5.13
CA GLY A 168 -6.66 -24.08 -5.74
C GLY A 168 -6.66 -22.56 -5.85
N TYR A 169 -5.46 -21.98 -6.06
CA TYR A 169 -5.29 -20.51 -6.10
C TYR A 169 -6.06 -19.82 -7.24
N HIS A 170 -6.47 -20.53 -8.28
CA HIS A 170 -7.32 -19.99 -9.35
C HIS A 170 -8.66 -19.43 -8.82
N TRP A 171 -9.19 -19.98 -7.72
CA TRP A 171 -10.40 -19.47 -7.06
C TRP A 171 -10.21 -18.08 -6.44
N LEU A 172 -8.97 -17.70 -6.10
CA LEU A 172 -8.68 -16.35 -5.64
C LEU A 172 -8.94 -15.31 -6.73
N PHE A 173 -8.66 -15.64 -8.00
CA PHE A 173 -9.02 -14.77 -9.12
C PHE A 173 -10.53 -14.61 -9.26
N LEU A 174 -11.30 -15.70 -9.09
CA LEU A 174 -12.77 -15.62 -9.10
C LEU A 174 -13.29 -14.77 -7.93
N GLY A 175 -12.71 -14.88 -6.74
CA GLY A 175 -12.99 -14.00 -5.62
C GLY A 175 -12.70 -12.53 -5.94
N THR A 176 -11.61 -12.26 -6.65
CA THR A 176 -11.24 -10.92 -7.14
C THR A 176 -12.28 -10.40 -8.14
N VAL A 177 -12.69 -11.22 -9.11
CA VAL A 177 -13.76 -10.88 -10.07
C VAL A 177 -15.05 -10.53 -9.34
N GLY A 178 -15.45 -11.37 -8.38
CA GLY A 178 -16.62 -11.12 -7.52
C GLY A 178 -16.52 -9.79 -6.77
N GLY A 179 -15.36 -9.49 -6.21
CA GLY A 179 -15.08 -8.24 -5.51
C GLY A 179 -15.30 -7.02 -6.42
N PHE A 180 -14.71 -7.00 -7.61
CA PHE A 180 -14.87 -5.89 -8.55
C PHE A 180 -16.29 -5.82 -9.14
N ALA A 181 -16.94 -6.96 -9.41
CA ALA A 181 -18.31 -6.99 -9.90
C ALA A 181 -19.31 -6.43 -8.87
N VAL A 182 -19.17 -6.81 -7.59
CA VAL A 182 -20.00 -6.27 -6.50
C VAL A 182 -19.73 -4.78 -6.30
N SER A 183 -18.48 -4.33 -6.38
CA SER A 183 -18.13 -2.92 -6.34
C SER A 183 -18.81 -2.14 -7.47
N ALA A 184 -18.70 -2.62 -8.73
CA ALA A 184 -19.37 -2.01 -9.87
C ALA A 184 -20.90 -1.93 -9.68
N LEU A 185 -21.52 -2.99 -9.18
CA LEU A 185 -22.96 -3.03 -8.90
C LEU A 185 -23.36 -2.01 -7.83
N LEU A 186 -22.60 -1.91 -6.73
CA LEU A 186 -22.85 -0.92 -5.68
C LEU A 186 -22.72 0.52 -6.21
N VAL A 187 -21.73 0.78 -7.08
CA VAL A 187 -21.56 2.10 -7.70
C VAL A 187 -22.69 2.41 -8.67
N THR A 188 -23.13 1.45 -9.50
CA THR A 188 -24.25 1.67 -10.45
C THR A 188 -25.56 2.02 -9.73
N THR A 189 -25.82 1.38 -8.60
CA THR A 189 -27.05 1.60 -7.80
C THR A 189 -26.99 2.82 -6.88
N THR A 190 -25.84 3.52 -6.81
CA THR A 190 -25.66 4.67 -5.93
C THR A 190 -25.92 5.99 -6.68
N PRO A 191 -26.81 6.88 -6.20
CA PRO A 191 -27.00 8.19 -6.80
C PRO A 191 -25.79 9.08 -6.48
N LEU A 192 -24.90 9.26 -7.45
CA LEU A 192 -23.71 10.12 -7.30
C LEU A 192 -24.04 11.57 -7.65
N PRO A 193 -23.54 12.56 -6.87
CA PRO A 193 -23.70 13.97 -7.19
C PRO A 193 -22.98 14.30 -8.51
N ALA A 194 -23.55 15.25 -9.25
CA ALA A 194 -22.90 15.78 -10.44
C ALA A 194 -21.54 16.39 -10.09
N PRO A 195 -20.53 16.29 -10.96
CA PRO A 195 -19.22 16.87 -10.70
C PRO A 195 -19.36 18.39 -10.55
N ALA A 196 -18.89 18.93 -9.41
CA ALA A 196 -18.70 20.37 -9.29
C ALA A 196 -17.58 20.79 -10.24
N TYR A 197 -17.80 21.84 -11.03
CA TYR A 197 -16.76 22.38 -11.91
C TYR A 197 -15.65 23.00 -11.05
N VAL A 198 -14.55 22.29 -10.92
CA VAL A 198 -13.31 22.83 -10.33
C VAL A 198 -12.41 23.19 -11.50
N ARG A 199 -11.91 24.43 -11.56
CA ARG A 199 -10.92 24.81 -12.57
C ARG A 199 -9.73 23.86 -12.52
N PRO A 200 -9.39 23.19 -13.61
CA PRO A 200 -8.25 22.26 -13.64
C PRO A 200 -6.96 23.04 -13.40
N GLN A 201 -6.27 22.75 -12.30
CA GLN A 201 -4.89 23.18 -12.17
C GLN A 201 -4.00 22.06 -12.73
N PRO A 202 -2.95 22.38 -13.52
CA PRO A 202 -2.04 21.37 -14.05
C PRO A 202 -1.50 20.49 -12.91
N LEU A 203 -1.68 19.18 -13.01
CA LEU A 203 -1.27 18.23 -11.98
C LEU A 203 0.23 18.33 -11.70
N THR A 204 1.02 18.58 -12.75
CA THR A 204 2.47 18.79 -12.68
C THR A 204 2.83 19.96 -11.77
N SER A 205 2.11 21.08 -11.85
CA SER A 205 2.36 22.26 -10.99
C SER A 205 2.05 21.94 -9.51
N ARG A 206 1.01 21.16 -9.25
CA ARG A 206 0.61 20.73 -7.88
C ARG A 206 1.63 19.75 -7.30
N ILE A 207 2.07 18.75 -8.09
CA ILE A 207 3.10 17.79 -7.66
C ILE A 207 4.43 18.51 -7.40
N LEU A 208 4.87 19.41 -8.30
CA LEU A 208 6.10 20.17 -8.14
C LEU A 208 6.05 21.11 -6.93
N ALA A 209 4.93 21.78 -6.68
CA ALA A 209 4.76 22.62 -5.50
C ALA A 209 4.82 21.79 -4.21
N GLY A 210 4.10 20.68 -4.16
CA GLY A 210 4.14 19.74 -3.02
C GLY A 210 5.51 19.10 -2.83
N ALA A 211 6.19 18.70 -3.91
CA ALA A 211 7.55 18.14 -3.86
C ALA A 211 8.55 19.16 -3.32
N ARG A 212 8.43 20.43 -3.72
CA ARG A 212 9.27 21.50 -3.18
C ARG A 212 9.10 21.64 -1.66
N ILE A 213 7.86 21.60 -1.14
CA ILE A 213 7.59 21.67 0.28
C ILE A 213 8.20 20.46 1.01
N LEU A 214 8.02 19.24 0.46
CA LEU A 214 8.56 18.01 1.02
C LEU A 214 10.11 18.00 1.05
N THR A 215 10.75 18.60 0.06
CA THR A 215 12.22 18.62 -0.03
C THR A 215 12.87 19.81 0.70
N THR A 216 12.13 20.84 1.05
CA THR A 216 12.68 22.02 1.75
C THR A 216 12.54 21.94 3.27
N ARG A 217 11.47 21.30 3.80
CA ARG A 217 11.24 21.21 5.24
C ARG A 217 11.99 20.02 5.83
N PRO A 218 12.88 20.20 6.83
CA PRO A 218 13.73 19.11 7.37
C PRO A 218 12.94 17.90 7.85
N VAL A 219 11.83 18.11 8.55
CA VAL A 219 10.96 17.03 9.06
C VAL A 219 10.38 16.20 7.90
N LEU A 220 9.93 16.85 6.84
CA LEU A 220 9.35 16.18 5.67
C LEU A 220 10.41 15.48 4.80
N ARG A 221 11.63 16.00 4.76
CA ARG A 221 12.78 15.30 4.18
C ARG A 221 13.08 14.00 4.94
N GLY A 222 12.97 14.04 6.27
CA GLY A 222 13.04 12.83 7.10
C GLY A 222 11.97 11.80 6.73
N LEU A 223 10.72 12.24 6.53
CA LEU A 223 9.63 11.39 6.06
C LEU A 223 9.91 10.78 4.68
N LEU A 224 10.44 11.56 3.73
CA LEU A 224 10.82 11.05 2.41
C LEU A 224 11.88 9.94 2.50
N ALA A 225 12.88 10.12 3.36
CA ALA A 225 13.87 9.06 3.60
C ALA A 225 13.21 7.80 4.23
N MET A 226 12.30 7.95 5.18
CA MET A 226 11.56 6.81 5.76
C MET A 226 10.67 6.09 4.75
N ASN A 227 10.14 6.77 3.72
CA ASN A 227 9.39 6.11 2.64
C ASN A 227 10.27 5.07 1.91
N MET A 228 11.56 5.34 1.72
CA MET A 228 12.50 4.37 1.15
C MET A 228 12.68 3.16 2.07
N THR A 229 12.75 3.37 3.38
CA THR A 229 12.82 2.27 4.37
C THR A 229 11.56 1.39 4.30
N VAL A 230 10.38 2.02 4.29
CA VAL A 230 9.09 1.31 4.14
C VAL A 230 9.06 0.52 2.82
N ALA A 231 9.49 1.14 1.72
CA ALA A 231 9.51 0.50 0.41
C ALA A 231 10.45 -0.71 0.38
N ALA A 232 11.63 -0.63 1.02
CA ALA A 232 12.58 -1.74 1.10
C ALA A 232 11.99 -2.96 1.83
N GLY A 233 11.39 -2.76 3.00
CA GLY A 233 10.75 -3.84 3.76
C GLY A 233 9.55 -4.45 3.06
N THR A 234 8.67 -3.61 2.53
CA THR A 234 7.47 -4.06 1.82
C THR A 234 7.83 -4.80 0.52
N ALA A 235 8.87 -4.34 -0.19
CA ALA A 235 9.29 -4.99 -1.44
C ALA A 235 9.73 -6.44 -1.21
N LEU A 236 10.56 -6.71 -0.20
CA LEU A 236 10.98 -8.07 0.11
C LEU A 236 9.78 -8.97 0.43
N VAL A 237 8.84 -8.48 1.24
CA VAL A 237 7.65 -9.25 1.60
C VAL A 237 6.79 -9.57 0.38
N LEU A 238 6.46 -8.60 -0.44
CA LEU A 238 5.52 -8.81 -1.55
C LEU A 238 6.12 -9.59 -2.72
N VAL A 239 7.44 -9.47 -2.93
CA VAL A 239 8.12 -10.08 -4.08
C VAL A 239 8.63 -11.48 -3.75
N ASP A 240 9.28 -11.65 -2.59
CA ASP A 240 10.05 -12.85 -2.30
C ASP A 240 9.35 -13.87 -1.38
N THR A 241 8.19 -13.51 -0.76
CA THR A 241 7.48 -14.45 0.15
C THR A 241 7.19 -15.79 -0.53
N VAL A 242 6.68 -15.77 -1.76
CA VAL A 242 6.34 -17.01 -2.47
C VAL A 242 7.56 -17.88 -2.68
N VAL A 243 8.70 -17.30 -3.07
CA VAL A 243 9.96 -18.01 -3.30
C VAL A 243 10.52 -18.55 -1.98
N TYR A 244 10.54 -17.74 -0.91
CA TYR A 244 11.04 -18.19 0.39
C TYR A 244 10.21 -19.31 0.98
N VAL A 245 8.89 -19.25 0.84
CA VAL A 245 8.01 -20.31 1.34
C VAL A 245 8.12 -21.57 0.49
N ARG A 246 8.09 -21.45 -0.84
CA ARG A 246 8.07 -22.62 -1.74
C ARG A 246 9.43 -23.28 -1.90
N ASP A 247 10.49 -22.49 -2.18
CA ASP A 247 11.82 -23.03 -2.50
C ASP A 247 12.68 -23.26 -1.26
N VAL A 248 12.64 -22.34 -0.27
CA VAL A 248 13.52 -22.41 0.89
C VAL A 248 12.91 -23.25 2.01
N LEU A 249 11.61 -23.10 2.26
CA LEU A 249 10.91 -23.80 3.34
C LEU A 249 10.17 -25.06 2.89
N GLY A 250 10.03 -25.29 1.57
CA GLY A 250 9.23 -26.42 1.04
C GLY A 250 7.75 -26.34 1.41
N GLY A 251 7.24 -25.12 1.62
CA GLY A 251 5.87 -24.86 2.08
C GLY A 251 4.85 -24.92 0.94
N THR A 252 3.58 -24.77 1.33
CA THR A 252 2.41 -24.78 0.45
C THR A 252 1.91 -23.38 0.15
N ASP A 253 0.90 -23.26 -0.74
CA ASP A 253 0.23 -21.99 -1.06
C ASP A 253 -0.43 -21.36 0.18
N VAL A 254 -1.00 -22.19 1.06
CA VAL A 254 -1.51 -21.75 2.38
C VAL A 254 -0.38 -21.10 3.19
N GLY A 255 0.82 -21.69 3.16
CA GLY A 255 2.00 -21.15 3.82
C GLY A 255 2.39 -19.76 3.29
N VAL A 256 2.29 -19.52 1.98
CA VAL A 256 2.53 -18.18 1.38
C VAL A 256 1.54 -17.15 1.92
N ALA A 257 0.26 -17.51 1.94
CA ALA A 257 -0.78 -16.62 2.45
C ALA A 257 -0.60 -16.33 3.95
N LEU A 258 -0.28 -17.35 4.77
CA LEU A 258 -0.02 -17.17 6.20
C LEU A 258 1.22 -16.31 6.47
N ALA A 259 2.32 -16.53 5.73
CA ALA A 259 3.52 -15.70 5.86
C ALA A 259 3.21 -14.23 5.54
N THR A 260 2.48 -13.97 4.43
CA THR A 260 2.03 -12.61 4.09
C THR A 260 1.07 -12.05 5.17
N GLY A 261 0.24 -12.91 5.75
CA GLY A 261 -0.64 -12.57 6.89
C GLY A 261 0.13 -12.12 8.13
N CYS A 262 1.32 -12.66 8.41
CA CYS A 262 2.17 -12.18 9.50
C CYS A 262 2.58 -10.71 9.33
N PHE A 263 2.89 -10.29 8.11
CA PHE A 263 3.17 -8.88 7.81
C PHE A 263 1.92 -8.00 8.08
N GLY A 264 0.74 -8.42 7.61
CA GLY A 264 -0.52 -7.74 7.88
C GLY A 264 -0.82 -7.65 9.37
N ALA A 265 -0.61 -8.75 10.12
CA ALA A 265 -0.83 -8.78 11.57
C ALA A 265 0.10 -7.83 12.32
N GLY A 266 1.37 -7.75 11.94
CA GLY A 266 2.33 -6.79 12.49
C GLY A 266 1.90 -5.35 12.21
N SER A 267 1.51 -5.04 10.97
CA SER A 267 1.02 -3.74 10.56
C SER A 267 -0.22 -3.31 11.37
N MET A 268 -1.21 -4.19 11.47
CA MET A 268 -2.44 -3.90 12.22
C MET A 268 -2.16 -3.70 13.71
N THR A 269 -1.34 -4.56 14.32
CA THR A 269 -0.96 -4.44 15.73
C THR A 269 -0.33 -3.09 16.01
N ALA A 270 0.64 -2.69 15.21
CA ALA A 270 1.30 -1.39 15.34
C ALA A 270 0.32 -0.23 15.12
N ALA A 271 -0.51 -0.28 14.08
CA ALA A 271 -1.50 0.77 13.77
C ALA A 271 -2.48 0.99 14.94
N LEU A 272 -2.95 -0.07 15.58
CA LEU A 272 -3.83 0.00 16.75
C LEU A 272 -3.12 0.55 18.01
N LEU A 273 -1.81 0.35 18.13
CA LEU A 273 -1.02 0.84 19.24
C LEU A 273 -0.58 2.30 19.07
N VAL A 274 -0.43 2.80 17.83
CA VAL A 274 0.02 4.17 17.53
C VAL A 274 -0.73 5.24 18.34
N PRO A 275 -2.08 5.26 18.47
CA PRO A 275 -2.76 6.29 19.23
C PRO A 275 -2.42 6.28 20.73
N ARG A 276 -2.08 5.11 21.28
CA ARG A 276 -1.63 4.99 22.69
C ARG A 276 -0.18 5.44 22.85
N LEU A 277 0.68 5.00 21.93
CA LEU A 277 2.12 5.35 21.96
C LEU A 277 2.35 6.85 21.77
N LEU A 278 1.55 7.51 20.93
CA LEU A 278 1.62 8.96 20.72
C LEU A 278 1.19 9.81 21.95
N ARG A 279 0.67 9.20 23.00
CA ARG A 279 0.43 9.88 24.28
C ARG A 279 1.71 10.00 25.13
N THR A 280 2.68 9.13 24.90
CA THR A 280 3.91 9.02 25.70
C THR A 280 5.18 9.28 24.90
N CYS A 281 5.12 9.14 23.58
CA CYS A 281 6.25 9.28 22.67
C CYS A 281 6.01 10.41 21.67
N THR A 282 7.08 11.05 21.22
CA THR A 282 7.04 12.02 20.10
C THR A 282 6.86 11.30 18.76
N ASP A 283 6.28 11.98 17.75
CA ASP A 283 6.21 11.47 16.38
C ASP A 283 7.58 11.02 15.87
N ARG A 284 8.62 11.81 16.14
CA ARG A 284 9.99 11.49 15.75
C ARG A 284 10.46 10.17 16.34
N ALA A 285 10.32 9.98 17.66
CA ALA A 285 10.76 8.76 18.33
C ALA A 285 10.01 7.54 17.79
N LEU A 286 8.69 7.64 17.68
CA LEU A 286 7.85 6.55 17.19
C LEU A 286 8.19 6.14 15.77
N MET A 287 8.26 7.11 14.85
CA MET A 287 8.52 6.84 13.43
C MET A 287 9.96 6.37 13.20
N LEU A 288 10.96 6.90 13.91
CA LEU A 288 12.34 6.43 13.83
C LEU A 288 12.50 5.01 14.40
N THR A 289 11.78 4.67 15.47
CA THR A 289 11.73 3.29 15.97
C THR A 289 11.16 2.35 14.91
N GLY A 290 10.03 2.71 14.31
CA GLY A 290 9.46 1.94 13.20
C GLY A 290 10.44 1.77 12.03
N ALA A 291 11.08 2.87 11.62
CA ALA A 291 12.07 2.84 10.56
C ALA A 291 13.30 1.99 10.92
N ALA A 292 13.73 1.92 12.18
CA ALA A 292 14.86 1.09 12.62
C ALA A 292 14.52 -0.41 12.67
N LEU A 293 13.29 -0.78 12.95
CA LEU A 293 12.84 -2.18 12.95
C LEU A 293 12.98 -2.82 11.57
N VAL A 294 12.77 -2.06 10.49
CA VAL A 294 12.81 -2.58 9.12
C VAL A 294 14.20 -3.11 8.73
N PRO A 295 15.28 -2.33 8.79
CA PRO A 295 16.61 -2.85 8.45
C PRO A 295 17.07 -3.97 9.38
N ILE A 296 16.65 -3.99 10.65
CA ILE A 296 16.95 -5.09 11.58
C ILE A 296 16.32 -6.39 11.06
N ALA A 297 15.03 -6.38 10.76
CA ALA A 297 14.34 -7.56 10.26
C ALA A 297 14.89 -8.03 8.89
N LEU A 298 15.21 -7.09 7.99
CA LEU A 298 15.86 -7.41 6.70
C LEU A 298 17.25 -8.04 6.91
N THR A 299 18.04 -7.54 7.85
CA THR A 299 19.37 -8.09 8.17
C THR A 299 19.27 -9.50 8.77
N VAL A 300 18.31 -9.73 9.67
CA VAL A 300 18.04 -11.07 10.23
C VAL A 300 17.61 -12.03 9.14
N THR A 301 16.74 -11.61 8.23
CA THR A 301 16.31 -12.41 7.07
C THR A 301 17.49 -12.77 6.16
N ALA A 302 18.31 -11.77 5.81
CA ALA A 302 19.50 -11.99 4.99
C ALA A 302 20.50 -12.96 5.65
N GLY A 303 20.75 -12.80 6.94
CA GLY A 303 21.64 -13.69 7.72
C GLY A 303 21.11 -15.12 7.78
N TRP A 304 19.80 -15.29 8.05
CA TRP A 304 19.15 -16.61 8.06
C TRP A 304 19.29 -17.33 6.71
N LEU A 305 19.08 -16.61 5.61
CA LEU A 305 19.22 -17.16 4.26
C LEU A 305 20.68 -17.50 3.93
N ALA A 306 21.64 -16.66 4.36
CA ALA A 306 23.07 -16.84 4.08
C ALA A 306 23.69 -18.05 4.79
N ILE A 307 23.22 -18.40 6.01
CA ILE A 307 23.73 -19.54 6.79
C ILE A 307 23.08 -20.88 6.40
N GLY A 308 22.30 -20.92 5.31
CA GLY A 308 21.66 -22.14 4.81
C GLY A 308 20.35 -22.49 5.52
N ALA A 309 19.47 -21.53 5.61
CA ALA A 309 18.04 -21.56 6.00
C ALA A 309 17.53 -22.92 6.55
N ARG A 310 17.75 -23.21 7.83
CA ARG A 310 17.28 -24.47 8.46
C ARG A 310 15.76 -24.47 8.51
N PRO A 311 15.05 -25.46 7.89
CA PRO A 311 13.57 -25.48 7.83
C PRO A 311 12.91 -25.48 9.20
N SER A 312 13.51 -26.13 10.21
CA SER A 312 12.97 -26.24 11.57
C SER A 312 12.77 -24.91 12.29
N LEU A 313 13.64 -23.91 12.01
CA LEU A 313 13.52 -22.57 12.56
C LEU A 313 12.95 -21.56 11.53
N GLY A 314 12.88 -21.95 10.27
CA GLY A 314 12.59 -21.06 9.15
C GLY A 314 11.23 -20.39 9.23
N TRP A 315 10.19 -21.12 9.60
CA TRP A 315 8.86 -20.56 9.76
C TRP A 315 8.77 -19.51 10.87
N GLY A 316 9.46 -19.75 12.01
CA GLY A 316 9.52 -18.80 13.10
C GLY A 316 10.29 -17.53 12.72
N VAL A 317 11.43 -17.67 12.03
CA VAL A 317 12.23 -16.54 11.56
C VAL A 317 11.47 -15.75 10.50
N LEU A 318 10.91 -16.40 9.48
CA LEU A 318 10.17 -15.74 8.41
C LEU A 318 8.94 -15.01 8.96
N GLY A 319 8.09 -15.70 9.72
CA GLY A 319 6.88 -15.11 10.29
C GLY A 319 7.20 -13.98 11.26
N GLY A 320 8.21 -14.12 12.12
CA GLY A 320 8.67 -13.09 13.04
C GLY A 320 9.24 -11.87 12.32
N CYS A 321 10.09 -12.06 11.31
CA CYS A 321 10.61 -10.96 10.51
C CYS A 321 9.50 -10.25 9.73
N TRP A 322 8.56 -10.97 9.12
CA TRP A 322 7.42 -10.39 8.42
C TRP A 322 6.53 -9.58 9.37
N PHE A 323 6.25 -10.09 10.56
CA PHE A 323 5.53 -9.36 11.59
C PHE A 323 6.25 -8.05 11.97
N VAL A 324 7.56 -8.10 12.20
CA VAL A 324 8.36 -6.92 12.55
C VAL A 324 8.43 -5.92 11.37
N LEU A 325 8.54 -6.40 10.12
CA LEU A 325 8.48 -5.54 8.93
C LEU A 325 7.13 -4.84 8.82
N GLY A 326 6.03 -5.56 9.04
CA GLY A 326 4.69 -4.99 9.06
C GLY A 326 4.53 -3.93 10.16
N ALA A 327 4.95 -4.24 11.38
CA ALA A 327 4.91 -3.31 12.50
C ALA A 327 5.76 -2.05 12.23
N GLY A 328 6.99 -2.23 11.76
CA GLY A 328 7.89 -1.11 11.45
C GLY A 328 7.32 -0.18 10.37
N THR A 329 6.76 -0.74 9.30
CA THR A 329 6.13 0.06 8.23
C THR A 329 4.89 0.82 8.71
N ALA A 330 4.06 0.20 9.55
CA ALA A 330 2.88 0.86 10.11
C ALA A 330 3.22 1.98 11.10
N LEU A 331 4.26 1.82 11.93
CA LEU A 331 4.74 2.87 12.83
C LEU A 331 5.22 4.12 12.06
N VAL A 332 5.68 3.96 10.82
CA VAL A 332 6.04 5.10 9.94
C VAL A 332 4.80 5.66 9.25
N ASN A 333 3.97 4.80 8.63
CA ASN A 333 2.90 5.24 7.76
C ASN A 333 1.70 5.83 8.51
N THR A 334 1.36 5.30 9.70
CA THR A 334 0.16 5.73 10.43
C THR A 334 0.24 7.19 10.91
N PRO A 335 1.37 7.68 11.47
CA PRO A 335 1.48 9.09 11.86
C PRO A 335 1.74 10.04 10.68
N ALA A 336 2.12 9.55 9.49
CA ALA A 336 2.58 10.38 8.37
C ALA A 336 1.57 11.46 7.96
N ALA A 337 0.28 11.14 7.90
CA ALA A 337 -0.76 12.12 7.55
C ALA A 337 -0.88 13.25 8.58
N ARG A 338 -0.73 12.93 9.87
CA ARG A 338 -0.70 13.93 10.96
C ARG A 338 0.52 14.83 10.84
N LEU A 339 1.67 14.24 10.54
CA LEU A 339 2.91 14.97 10.34
C LEU A 339 2.82 15.95 9.15
N LEU A 340 2.25 15.52 8.03
CA LEU A 340 2.04 16.36 6.86
C LEU A 340 1.15 17.56 7.19
N ARG A 341 0.03 17.34 7.91
CA ARG A 341 -0.86 18.42 8.37
C ARG A 341 -0.17 19.40 9.32
N ALA A 342 0.67 18.91 10.24
CA ALA A 342 1.40 19.75 11.17
C ALA A 342 2.48 20.60 10.48
N GLN A 343 2.96 20.17 9.32
CA GLN A 343 4.05 20.81 8.58
C GLN A 343 3.59 21.64 7.38
N ALA A 344 2.33 21.55 6.94
CA ALA A 344 1.80 22.25 5.78
C ALA A 344 0.63 23.16 6.18
N GLY A 345 0.52 24.33 5.53
CA GLY A 345 -0.66 25.18 5.66
C GLY A 345 -1.87 24.55 4.96
N GLU A 346 -3.09 24.93 5.36
CA GLU A 346 -4.34 24.36 4.80
C GLU A 346 -4.39 24.41 3.27
N SER A 347 -3.94 25.49 2.66
CA SER A 347 -3.89 25.67 1.20
C SER A 347 -2.82 24.78 0.52
N GLU A 348 -1.79 24.35 1.24
CA GLU A 348 -0.69 23.50 0.74
C GLU A 348 -1.02 22.01 0.84
N LEU A 349 -1.95 21.60 1.72
CA LEU A 349 -2.24 20.20 2.02
C LEU A 349 -2.51 19.33 0.79
N PRO A 350 -3.38 19.73 -0.18
CA PRO A 350 -3.64 18.89 -1.35
C PRO A 350 -2.39 18.61 -2.18
N ALA A 351 -1.52 19.63 -2.33
CA ALA A 351 -0.27 19.48 -3.08
C ALA A 351 0.73 18.59 -2.34
N VAL A 352 0.84 18.74 -1.02
CA VAL A 352 1.75 17.97 -0.17
C VAL A 352 1.32 16.50 -0.10
N PHE A 353 0.02 16.20 0.06
CA PHE A 353 -0.48 14.82 0.04
C PHE A 353 -0.29 14.16 -1.32
N SER A 354 -0.55 14.87 -2.41
CA SER A 354 -0.33 14.36 -3.76
C SER A 354 1.14 14.06 -4.03
N ALA A 355 2.05 14.96 -3.64
CA ALA A 355 3.48 14.75 -3.78
C ALA A 355 4.00 13.62 -2.87
N GLN A 356 3.51 13.51 -1.63
CA GLN A 356 3.85 12.40 -0.74
C GLN A 356 3.41 11.06 -1.34
N PHE A 357 2.20 10.99 -1.90
CA PHE A 357 1.72 9.79 -2.59
C PHE A 357 2.67 9.41 -3.74
N SER A 358 2.96 10.33 -4.65
CA SER A 358 3.83 10.06 -5.81
C SER A 358 5.26 9.68 -5.39
N LEU A 359 5.86 10.41 -4.46
CA LEU A 359 7.26 10.17 -4.04
C LEU A 359 7.40 8.89 -3.21
N SER A 360 6.43 8.56 -2.36
CA SER A 360 6.45 7.28 -1.64
C SER A 360 6.34 6.08 -2.58
N HIS A 361 5.50 6.17 -3.61
CA HIS A 361 5.37 5.12 -4.62
C HIS A 361 6.57 5.05 -5.56
N ALA A 362 7.24 6.18 -5.83
CA ALA A 362 8.47 6.20 -6.60
C ALA A 362 9.61 5.41 -5.94
N CYS A 363 9.66 5.32 -4.60
CA CYS A 363 10.64 4.47 -3.89
C CYS A 363 10.53 2.99 -4.30
N PHE A 364 9.31 2.53 -4.58
CA PHE A 364 9.07 1.15 -4.97
C PHE A 364 9.56 0.82 -6.39
N LEU A 365 9.70 1.83 -7.28
CA LEU A 365 10.31 1.63 -8.60
C LEU A 365 11.76 1.14 -8.50
N LEU A 366 12.45 1.47 -7.41
CA LEU A 366 13.79 0.97 -7.13
C LEU A 366 13.76 -0.36 -6.37
N THR A 367 12.94 -0.47 -5.34
CA THR A 367 13.01 -1.60 -4.40
C THR A 367 12.39 -2.89 -4.94
N TYR A 368 11.33 -2.81 -5.76
CA TYR A 368 10.73 -4.01 -6.37
C TYR A 368 11.67 -4.73 -7.36
N PRO A 369 12.35 -4.03 -8.31
CA PRO A 369 13.35 -4.69 -9.15
C PRO A 369 14.54 -5.23 -8.35
N ILE A 370 15.00 -4.54 -7.30
CA ILE A 370 16.07 -5.03 -6.42
C ILE A 370 15.64 -6.37 -5.78
N ALA A 371 14.45 -6.41 -5.17
CA ALA A 371 13.92 -7.64 -4.58
C ALA A 371 13.85 -8.76 -5.63
N GLY A 372 13.18 -8.53 -6.75
CA GLY A 372 12.87 -9.57 -7.72
C GLY A 372 14.07 -10.07 -8.53
N TRP A 373 14.84 -9.16 -9.13
CA TRP A 373 15.87 -9.57 -10.09
C TRP A 373 17.17 -10.07 -9.46
N LEU A 374 17.53 -9.53 -8.30
CA LEU A 374 18.76 -9.95 -7.64
C LEU A 374 18.65 -11.34 -7.00
N GLY A 375 17.46 -11.72 -6.50
CA GLY A 375 17.22 -13.04 -5.96
C GLY A 375 17.55 -14.15 -6.96
N VAL A 376 17.12 -13.95 -8.21
CA VAL A 376 17.35 -14.90 -9.31
C VAL A 376 18.83 -14.96 -9.73
N ARG A 377 19.55 -13.83 -9.71
CA ARG A 377 20.93 -13.74 -10.22
C ARG A 377 22.00 -14.03 -9.19
N ALA A 378 21.76 -13.68 -7.94
CA ALA A 378 22.78 -13.67 -6.88
C ALA A 378 22.39 -14.47 -5.64
N GLY A 379 21.24 -15.16 -5.67
CA GLY A 379 20.72 -15.94 -4.55
C GLY A 379 19.87 -15.13 -3.57
N HIS A 380 19.05 -15.83 -2.81
CA HIS A 380 17.96 -15.27 -2.00
C HIS A 380 18.40 -14.32 -0.86
N ALA A 381 19.63 -14.47 -0.36
CA ALA A 381 20.16 -13.62 0.70
C ALA A 381 20.55 -12.21 0.21
N VAL A 382 20.93 -12.07 -1.07
CA VAL A 382 21.47 -10.82 -1.61
C VAL A 382 20.43 -9.69 -1.67
N PRO A 383 19.19 -9.90 -2.19
CA PRO A 383 18.19 -8.85 -2.18
C PRO A 383 17.84 -8.40 -0.76
N ALA A 384 17.69 -9.33 0.19
CA ALA A 384 17.42 -9.00 1.60
C ALA A 384 18.55 -8.16 2.20
N GLY A 385 19.82 -8.52 1.95
CA GLY A 385 21.00 -7.79 2.42
C GLY A 385 21.10 -6.37 1.80
N LEU A 386 20.89 -6.24 0.49
CA LEU A 386 20.96 -4.95 -0.17
C LEU A 386 19.83 -4.02 0.27
N LEU A 387 18.61 -4.55 0.41
CA LEU A 387 17.48 -3.81 0.93
C LEU A 387 17.70 -3.42 2.41
N ALA A 388 18.38 -4.26 3.21
CA ALA A 388 18.78 -3.91 4.56
C ALA A 388 19.74 -2.72 4.60
N VAL A 389 20.75 -2.72 3.73
CA VAL A 389 21.70 -1.59 3.58
C VAL A 389 20.95 -0.33 3.17
N LEU A 390 20.12 -0.41 2.14
CA LEU A 390 19.33 0.71 1.66
C LEU A 390 18.42 1.29 2.76
N ALA A 391 17.71 0.42 3.50
CA ALA A 391 16.86 0.81 4.62
C ALA A 391 17.66 1.43 5.78
N THR A 392 18.86 0.90 6.07
CA THR A 392 19.75 1.47 7.09
C THR A 392 20.21 2.87 6.72
N LEU A 393 20.65 3.08 5.48
CA LEU A 393 21.06 4.38 4.96
C LEU A 393 19.90 5.38 5.00
N ALA A 394 18.73 4.95 4.57
CA ALA A 394 17.51 5.77 4.56
C ALA A 394 17.08 6.16 5.99
N THR A 395 17.07 5.20 6.92
CA THR A 395 16.73 5.45 8.33
C THR A 395 17.74 6.39 9.00
N SER A 396 19.04 6.18 8.75
CA SER A 396 20.10 7.04 9.26
C SER A 396 19.99 8.47 8.71
N THR A 397 19.66 8.59 7.42
CA THR A 397 19.40 9.89 6.78
C THR A 397 18.20 10.56 7.40
N ALA A 398 17.09 9.84 7.63
CA ALA A 398 15.91 10.37 8.30
C ALA A 398 16.25 10.89 9.72
N ALA A 399 17.00 10.13 10.48
CA ALA A 399 17.41 10.50 11.84
C ALA A 399 18.25 11.79 11.88
N ARG A 400 19.12 11.99 10.89
CA ARG A 400 19.96 13.20 10.76
C ARG A 400 19.18 14.42 10.26
N LEU A 401 18.25 14.20 9.32
CA LEU A 401 17.47 15.28 8.73
C LEU A 401 16.34 15.77 9.63
N TRP A 402 15.81 14.91 10.49
CA TRP A 402 14.73 15.29 11.40
C TRP A 402 15.33 15.80 12.72
N PRO A 403 15.29 17.14 13.01
CA PRO A 403 15.91 17.71 14.21
C PRO A 403 15.26 17.18 15.49
N ALA A 404 16.10 16.96 16.52
CA ALA A 404 15.62 16.69 17.85
C ALA A 404 15.09 18.02 18.42
N GLY A 405 13.80 18.25 18.29
CA GLY A 405 13.13 19.44 18.82
C GLY A 405 12.09 19.08 19.89
N PRO A 406 11.53 20.06 20.61
CA PRO A 406 10.46 19.82 21.54
C PRO A 406 9.28 19.14 20.86
N PRO A 407 8.46 18.36 21.59
CA PRO A 407 7.33 17.65 21.02
C PRO A 407 6.39 18.61 20.27
N ILE A 408 5.92 18.20 19.08
CA ILE A 408 4.95 18.96 18.30
C ILE A 408 3.68 19.09 19.16
N GLY A 409 3.37 20.29 19.62
CA GLY A 409 2.23 20.56 20.52
C GLY A 409 2.61 21.17 21.89
N ALA A 410 3.88 21.31 22.24
CA ALA A 410 4.29 22.12 23.36
C ALA A 410 4.09 23.60 22.99
N VAL A 411 2.99 24.19 23.46
CA VAL A 411 2.78 25.65 23.41
C VAL A 411 3.95 26.28 24.15
N PRO A 412 4.75 27.19 23.53
CA PRO A 412 5.76 27.91 24.28
C PRO A 412 5.05 28.68 25.37
N ALA A 413 5.47 28.47 26.64
CA ALA A 413 5.02 29.30 27.75
C ALA A 413 5.31 30.75 27.34
N ARG A 414 4.24 31.56 27.14
CA ARG A 414 4.37 32.99 26.94
C ARG A 414 5.10 33.56 28.20
N ARG A 415 6.28 34.07 27.99
CA ARG A 415 6.92 34.99 28.94
C ARG A 415 6.27 36.37 28.77
#